data_6e4d4523789f36c949ccdc25c657d22d
#
_entry.id   6e4d4523789f36c949ccdc25c657d22d
#
_cell.length_a   1.000
_cell.length_b   1.000
_cell.length_c   1.000
_cell.angle_alpha   90.00
_cell.angle_beta   90.00
_cell.angle_gamma   90.00
#
_symmetry.space_group_name_H-M   'P 1'
#
loop_
_entity.id
_entity.type
_entity.pdbx_description
1 polymer ?
#
loop_
_entity_poly.entity_id
_entity_poly.type
_entity_poly.pdbx_seq_one_letter_code
_entity_poly.pdbx_strand_id
1 'polypeptide(L)'
;KMDPIYEVLAERLDKEHSTTTKGERTTFEIPIMVDSPLVEKEIREVEWPKEIIIATIRRGAKEIVAKGDTILLSGDILIVVCDEGIVGAMTEQMTKIASAI
;
A
#
# COMPACT_ATOMS: atom_id res chain seq x y z
N LYS A 1 -5.74 4.14 20.24
CA LYS A 1 -5.49 5.47 19.71
C LYS A 1 -4.92 5.38 18.31
N MET A 2 -5.51 6.10 17.41
CA MET A 2 -5.14 5.99 16.02
C MET A 2 -3.90 6.82 15.72
N ASP A 3 -3.03 6.25 14.90
CA ASP A 3 -1.84 6.93 14.42
C ASP A 3 -2.28 8.10 13.53
N PRO A 4 -1.66 9.30 13.66
CA PRO A 4 -2.03 10.43 12.80
C PRO A 4 -1.90 10.13 11.31
N ILE A 5 -0.96 9.26 10.93
CA ILE A 5 -0.82 8.88 9.53
C ILE A 5 -2.08 8.16 9.04
N TYR A 6 -2.63 7.30 9.87
CA TYR A 6 -3.84 6.59 9.49
C TYR A 6 -5.03 7.52 9.37
N GLU A 7 -5.10 8.52 10.20
CA GLU A 7 -6.19 9.49 10.08
C GLU A 7 -6.13 10.24 8.77
N VAL A 8 -4.94 10.66 8.37
CA VAL A 8 -4.77 11.38 7.12
C VAL A 8 -5.11 10.48 5.93
N LEU A 9 -4.68 9.24 6.00
CA LEU A 9 -4.92 8.31 4.92
C LEU A 9 -6.39 7.94 4.80
N ALA A 10 -7.07 7.81 5.92
CA ALA A 10 -8.50 7.53 5.89
C ALA A 10 -9.24 8.68 5.24
N GLU A 11 -8.83 9.92 5.53
CA GLU A 11 -9.43 11.08 4.88
C GLU A 11 -9.20 11.07 3.37
N ARG A 12 -7.97 10.77 2.96
CA ARG A 12 -7.65 10.71 1.54
C ARG A 12 -8.48 9.65 0.83
N LEU A 13 -8.58 8.49 1.44
CA LEU A 13 -9.34 7.41 0.87
C LEU A 13 -10.81 7.78 0.74
N ASP A 14 -11.36 8.45 1.74
CA ASP A 14 -12.73 8.90 1.69
C ASP A 14 -12.95 9.88 0.55
N LYS A 15 -12.03 10.81 0.36
CA LYS A 15 -12.15 11.77 -0.71
C LYS A 15 -12.18 11.10 -2.08
N GLU A 16 -11.34 10.10 -2.26
CA GLU A 16 -11.21 9.45 -3.56
C GLU A 16 -12.32 8.46 -3.83
N HIS A 17 -12.91 7.91 -2.78
CA HIS A 17 -13.89 6.85 -2.94
C HIS A 17 -15.18 7.15 -2.21
N SER A 18 -15.49 8.42 -2.04
CA SER A 18 -16.60 8.81 -1.17
C SER A 18 -17.94 8.28 -1.65
N THR A 19 -18.10 8.06 -2.94
CA THR A 19 -19.38 7.61 -3.47
C THR A 19 -19.54 6.11 -3.47
N THR A 20 -18.49 5.37 -3.20
CA THR A 20 -18.53 3.92 -3.35
C THR A 20 -18.34 3.17 -2.05
N THR A 21 -17.71 3.80 -1.07
CA THR A 21 -17.27 3.09 0.11
C THR A 21 -18.33 3.10 1.18
N LYS A 22 -18.85 1.94 1.49
CA LYS A 22 -19.76 1.76 2.61
C LYS A 22 -19.16 0.92 3.69
N GLY A 23 -18.19 0.10 3.36
CA GLY A 23 -17.58 -0.80 4.31
C GLY A 23 -16.48 -0.14 5.08
N GLU A 24 -15.91 -0.91 5.97
CA GLU A 24 -14.78 -0.46 6.73
C GLU A 24 -13.51 -0.68 5.96
N ARG A 25 -12.49 0.08 6.34
CA ARG A 25 -11.18 -0.05 5.73
C ARG A 25 -10.33 -0.98 6.56
N THR A 26 -9.41 -1.64 5.88
CA THR A 26 -8.48 -2.53 6.56
C THR A 26 -7.12 -2.37 5.93
N THR A 27 -6.12 -2.92 6.59
CA THR A 27 -4.75 -2.89 6.07
C THR A 27 -4.29 -4.31 5.81
N PHE A 28 -3.35 -4.42 4.89
CA PHE A 28 -2.65 -5.68 4.68
C PHE A 28 -1.21 -5.37 4.30
N GLU A 29 -0.37 -6.38 4.36
CA GLU A 29 1.06 -6.21 4.17
C GLU A 29 1.52 -6.95 2.94
N ILE A 30 2.38 -6.30 2.16
CA ILE A 30 2.96 -6.91 0.96
C ILE A 30 4.48 -6.80 1.09
N PRO A 31 5.19 -7.92 1.24
CA PRO A 31 6.64 -7.87 1.33
C PRO A 31 7.27 -7.74 -0.05
N ILE A 32 8.37 -7.01 -0.11
CA ILE A 32 9.14 -6.86 -1.34
C ILE A 32 10.34 -7.78 -1.23
N MET A 33 10.33 -8.83 -2.04
CA MET A 33 11.38 -9.81 -2.03
C MET A 33 12.58 -9.33 -2.83
N VAL A 34 13.71 -10.00 -2.65
CA VAL A 34 14.95 -9.57 -3.27
C VAL A 34 14.88 -9.58 -4.79
N ASP A 35 14.07 -10.46 -5.36
CA ASP A 35 13.94 -10.57 -6.81
C ASP A 35 12.71 -9.86 -7.36
N SER A 36 12.08 -9.02 -6.55
CA SER A 36 10.88 -8.32 -6.97
C SER A 36 11.22 -7.27 -8.03
N PRO A 37 10.35 -7.13 -9.05
CA PRO A 37 10.54 -6.06 -10.03
C PRO A 37 10.36 -4.67 -9.43
N LEU A 38 9.83 -4.57 -8.23
CA LEU A 38 9.64 -3.28 -7.58
C LEU A 38 10.91 -2.74 -6.93
N VAL A 39 11.94 -3.57 -6.77
CA VAL A 39 13.16 -3.13 -6.11
C VAL A 39 13.79 -1.99 -6.89
N GLU A 40 14.12 -0.90 -6.17
CA GLU A 40 14.76 0.30 -6.71
C GLU A 40 13.85 1.14 -7.61
N LYS A 41 12.56 0.89 -7.57
CA LYS A 41 11.61 1.74 -8.28
C LYS A 41 10.98 2.72 -7.32
N GLU A 42 10.67 3.92 -7.85
CA GLU A 42 9.86 4.87 -7.07
C GLU A 42 8.41 4.43 -7.09
N ILE A 43 7.71 4.77 -6.03
CA ILE A 43 6.31 4.39 -5.94
C ILE A 43 5.52 4.93 -7.13
N ARG A 44 5.84 6.16 -7.55
CA ARG A 44 5.11 6.79 -8.67
C ARG A 44 5.32 6.07 -9.99
N GLU A 45 6.37 5.26 -10.11
CA GLU A 45 6.67 4.58 -11.37
C GLU A 45 5.85 3.32 -11.58
N VAL A 46 5.11 2.88 -10.56
CA VAL A 46 4.38 1.63 -10.61
C VAL A 46 2.90 1.93 -10.75
N GLU A 47 2.23 1.16 -11.60
CA GLU A 47 0.78 1.29 -11.73
C GLU A 47 0.09 0.47 -10.66
N TRP A 48 -0.36 1.14 -9.61
CA TRP A 48 -1.05 0.49 -8.52
C TRP A 48 -2.54 0.42 -8.79
N PRO A 49 -3.24 -0.57 -8.23
CA PRO A 49 -4.71 -0.56 -8.31
C PRO A 49 -5.26 0.73 -7.72
N LYS A 50 -6.32 1.23 -8.32
CA LYS A 50 -6.91 2.48 -7.88
C LYS A 50 -7.58 2.35 -6.53
N GLU A 51 -7.91 1.14 -6.13
CA GLU A 51 -8.66 0.89 -4.92
C GLU A 51 -7.80 0.83 -3.67
N ILE A 52 -6.48 1.01 -3.81
CA ILE A 52 -5.61 0.90 -2.64
C ILE A 52 -4.82 2.18 -2.44
N ILE A 53 -4.34 2.34 -1.22
CA ILE A 53 -3.39 3.37 -0.89
C ILE A 53 -2.25 2.71 -0.13
N ILE A 54 -1.02 2.98 -0.58
CA ILE A 54 0.13 2.52 0.17
C ILE A 54 0.36 3.54 1.28
N ALA A 55 0.15 3.10 2.51
CA ALA A 55 0.19 4.00 3.65
C ALA A 55 1.62 4.27 4.08
N THR A 56 2.31 3.22 4.44
CA THR A 56 3.68 3.33 4.95
C THR A 56 4.48 2.15 4.43
N ILE A 57 5.78 2.23 4.64
CA ILE A 57 6.69 1.15 4.32
C ILE A 57 7.46 0.81 5.59
N ARG A 58 7.42 -0.45 5.98
CA ARG A 58 8.21 -0.90 7.10
C ARG A 58 9.57 -1.34 6.59
N ARG A 59 10.59 -0.66 7.04
CA ARG A 59 11.96 -0.93 6.59
C ARG A 59 12.81 -1.21 7.80
N GLY A 60 13.09 -2.49 8.04
CA GLY A 60 13.77 -2.88 9.27
C GLY A 60 12.93 -2.50 10.47
N ALA A 61 13.54 -1.79 11.40
CA ALA A 61 12.83 -1.34 12.59
C ALA A 61 12.10 -0.02 12.40
N LYS A 62 12.17 0.56 11.20
CA LYS A 62 11.58 1.86 10.94
C LYS A 62 10.33 1.75 10.11
N GLU A 63 9.47 2.74 10.25
CA GLU A 63 8.29 2.85 9.42
C GLU A 63 8.31 4.24 8.78
N ILE A 64 8.30 4.28 7.45
CA ILE A 64 8.40 5.53 6.72
C ILE A 64 7.13 5.79 5.94
N VAL A 65 6.81 7.07 5.79
CA VAL A 65 5.63 7.46 5.03
C VAL A 65 5.90 7.20 3.55
N ALA A 66 4.94 6.58 2.87
CA ALA A 66 5.07 6.30 1.46
C ALA A 66 4.72 7.54 0.65
N LYS A 67 5.66 7.96 -0.20
CA LYS A 67 5.46 9.10 -1.08
C LYS A 67 5.78 8.69 -2.50
N GLY A 68 5.37 9.53 -3.46
CA GLY A 68 5.62 9.20 -4.86
C GLY A 68 7.08 8.98 -5.19
N ASP A 69 7.96 9.72 -4.55
CA ASP A 69 9.39 9.60 -4.83
C ASP A 69 10.11 8.63 -3.89
N THR A 70 9.38 7.90 -3.08
CA THR A 70 10.00 6.91 -2.20
C THR A 70 10.48 5.73 -3.04
N ILE A 71 11.74 5.35 -2.86
CA ILE A 71 12.33 4.23 -3.59
C ILE A 71 12.14 2.97 -2.77
N LEU A 72 11.62 1.94 -3.42
CA LEU A 72 11.35 0.66 -2.78
C LEU A 72 12.61 -0.18 -2.78
N LEU A 73 12.85 -0.86 -1.67
CA LEU A 73 14.04 -1.70 -1.51
C LEU A 73 13.62 -3.11 -1.12
N SER A 74 14.49 -4.07 -1.42
CA SER A 74 14.23 -5.43 -1.02
C SER A 74 14.17 -5.50 0.50
N GLY A 75 13.26 -6.32 1.00
CA GLY A 75 13.04 -6.42 2.44
C GLY A 75 12.01 -5.45 2.99
N ASP A 76 11.59 -4.48 2.18
CA ASP A 76 10.52 -3.59 2.60
C ASP A 76 9.21 -4.33 2.71
N ILE A 77 8.34 -3.85 3.59
CA ILE A 77 6.98 -4.36 3.69
C ILE A 77 6.04 -3.18 3.47
N LEU A 78 5.24 -3.28 2.43
CA LEU A 78 4.26 -2.24 2.13
C LEU A 78 3.04 -2.44 3.01
N ILE A 79 2.64 -1.38 3.70
CA ILE A 79 1.40 -1.38 4.47
C ILE A 79 0.35 -0.71 3.60
N VAL A 80 -0.65 -1.48 3.21
CA VAL A 80 -1.62 -1.05 2.20
C VAL A 80 -3.00 -0.96 2.83
N VAL A 81 -3.75 0.07 2.46
CA VAL A 81 -5.09 0.29 2.96
C VAL A 81 -6.09 0.13 1.83
N CYS A 82 -7.17 -0.59 2.09
CA CYS A 82 -8.24 -0.72 1.13
C CYS A 82 -9.54 -1.04 1.87
N ASP A 83 -10.64 -1.08 1.12
CA ASP A 83 -11.91 -1.50 1.69
C ASP A 83 -11.87 -2.97 2.07
N GLU A 84 -12.47 -3.28 3.20
CA GLU A 84 -12.45 -4.64 3.71
C GLU A 84 -13.08 -5.63 2.73
N GLY A 85 -14.09 -5.18 2.01
CA GLY A 85 -14.80 -6.05 1.08
C GLY A 85 -13.98 -6.52 -0.11
N ILE A 86 -12.86 -5.85 -0.40
CA ILE A 86 -12.05 -6.22 -1.55
C ILE A 86 -10.62 -6.59 -1.16
N VAL A 87 -10.37 -6.80 0.13
CA VAL A 87 -9.00 -7.03 0.58
C VAL A 87 -8.40 -8.28 -0.05
N GLY A 88 -9.21 -9.33 -0.24
CA GLY A 88 -8.69 -10.54 -0.86
C GLY A 88 -8.23 -10.30 -2.29
N ALA A 89 -9.05 -9.61 -3.08
CA ALA A 89 -8.70 -9.32 -4.46
C ALA A 89 -7.48 -8.41 -4.54
N MET A 90 -7.42 -7.42 -3.65
CA MET A 90 -6.31 -6.48 -3.67
C MET A 90 -5.02 -7.13 -3.22
N THR A 91 -5.10 -8.02 -2.22
CA THR A 91 -3.92 -8.75 -1.79
C THR A 91 -3.35 -9.58 -2.95
N GLU A 92 -4.23 -10.22 -3.70
CA GLU A 92 -3.78 -11.03 -4.83
C GLU A 92 -3.13 -10.16 -5.91
N GLN A 93 -3.77 -9.03 -6.25
CA GLN A 93 -3.21 -8.13 -7.25
C GLN A 93 -1.87 -7.57 -6.82
N MET A 94 -1.77 -7.14 -5.57
CA MET A 94 -0.52 -6.57 -5.08
C MET A 94 0.58 -7.62 -5.03
N THR A 95 0.23 -8.84 -4.68
CA THR A 95 1.22 -9.91 -4.68
C THR A 95 1.76 -10.15 -6.07
N LYS A 96 0.89 -10.12 -7.09
CA LYS A 96 1.35 -10.29 -8.46
C LYS A 96 2.23 -9.14 -8.90
N ILE A 97 1.87 -7.91 -8.54
CA ILE A 97 2.68 -6.75 -8.90
C ILE A 97 4.07 -6.86 -8.28
N ALA A 98 4.13 -7.32 -7.04
CA ALA A 98 5.40 -7.42 -6.32
C ALA A 98 6.18 -8.69 -6.67
N SER A 99 5.60 -9.56 -7.46
CA SER A 99 6.24 -10.83 -7.81
C SER A 99 7.10 -10.69 -9.05
N ALA A 100 8.16 -11.50 -9.13
CA ALA A 100 9.05 -11.48 -10.29
C ALA A 100 8.47 -12.22 -11.49
N ILE A 101 7.35 -12.87 -11.33
CA ILE A 101 6.78 -13.68 -12.40
C ILE A 101 6.10 -12.85 -13.45
#